data_a17bcb669b6dede2e8bc234700ec4e4f
#
_entry.id   a17bcb669b6dede2e8bc234700ec4e4f
#
_cell.length_a   1.000
_cell.length_b   1.000
_cell.length_c   1.000
_cell.angle_alpha   90.00
_cell.angle_beta   90.00
_cell.angle_gamma   90.00
#
_symmetry.space_group_name_H-M   'P 1'
#
loop_
_entity.id
_entity.type
_entity.pdbx_description
1 polymer ?
#
loop_
_entity_poly.entity_id
_entity_poly.type
_entity_poly.pdbx_seq_one_letter_code
_entity_poly.pdbx_strand_id
1 'polypeptide(L)'
;IFRHPLLAFYMYIPYLINMGLMKLTGYNCALFIAVVIQIFCGFYATLFLKRIFREVMDLDKTASHILTLLFFSFGYVMVTCIVPDHFVISMMLLILALYVSGLRMKHHHPLKIWQSVVYFLLTAGTSLNNGLKIFFSAFFVNGKGFFRPKHLLLAVILPAALLWGFCRWEYRVFVWPNEMARKELKAKKAAEKKARQERMAQIKHTRD
;
A
#
# COMPACT_ATOMS: atom_id res chain seq x y z
N ILE A 1 -3.52 -7.86 5.44
CA ILE A 1 -4.65 -6.96 5.77
C ILE A 1 -4.15 -5.82 6.66
N PHE A 2 -3.56 -6.09 7.81
CA PHE A 2 -3.13 -5.04 8.75
C PHE A 2 -2.09 -4.04 8.19
N ARG A 3 -1.25 -4.46 7.24
CA ARG A 3 -0.22 -3.60 6.62
C ARG A 3 -0.75 -2.80 5.43
N HIS A 4 -1.88 -3.22 4.83
CA HIS A 4 -2.45 -2.68 3.60
C HIS A 4 -3.96 -2.49 3.76
N PRO A 5 -4.41 -1.56 4.62
CA PRO A 5 -5.79 -1.53 5.11
C PRO A 5 -6.85 -1.28 4.05
N LEU A 6 -6.54 -0.49 3.02
CA LEU A 6 -7.49 -0.17 1.96
C LEU A 6 -7.17 -0.85 0.62
N LEU A 7 -6.11 -1.66 0.55
CA LEU A 7 -5.68 -2.26 -0.71
C LEU A 7 -6.77 -3.15 -1.33
N ALA A 8 -7.48 -3.93 -0.51
CA ALA A 8 -8.59 -4.75 -0.98
C ALA A 8 -9.71 -3.93 -1.63
N PHE A 9 -9.99 -2.74 -1.10
CA PHE A 9 -11.00 -1.83 -1.66
C PHE A 9 -10.54 -1.22 -2.98
N TYR A 10 -9.26 -0.86 -3.11
CA TYR A 10 -8.70 -0.37 -4.38
C TYR A 10 -8.73 -1.46 -5.45
N MET A 11 -8.49 -2.72 -5.06
CA MET A 11 -8.52 -3.87 -5.96
C MET A 11 -9.94 -4.41 -6.20
N TYR A 12 -10.96 -3.90 -5.50
CA TYR A 12 -12.35 -4.36 -5.67
C TYR A 12 -12.89 -4.02 -7.06
N ILE A 13 -12.62 -2.81 -7.59
CA ILE A 13 -13.04 -2.43 -8.95
C ILE A 13 -12.36 -3.31 -10.01
N PRO A 14 -11.01 -3.47 -10.01
CA PRO A 14 -10.34 -4.46 -10.87
C PRO A 14 -10.91 -5.87 -10.77
N TYR A 15 -11.25 -6.32 -9.56
CA TYR A 15 -11.90 -7.61 -9.34
C TYR A 15 -13.26 -7.70 -10.04
N LEU A 16 -14.13 -6.69 -9.91
CA LEU A 16 -15.43 -6.66 -10.58
C LEU A 16 -15.29 -6.68 -12.11
N ILE A 17 -14.30 -5.94 -12.66
CA ILE A 17 -13.99 -5.96 -14.10
C ILE A 17 -13.60 -7.39 -14.52
N ASN A 18 -12.71 -8.05 -13.77
CA ASN A 18 -12.31 -9.42 -14.06
C ASN A 18 -13.50 -10.39 -14.03
N MET A 19 -14.37 -10.27 -13.03
CA MET A 19 -15.58 -11.10 -12.93
C MET A 19 -16.52 -10.89 -14.13
N GLY A 20 -16.70 -9.65 -14.58
CA GLY A 20 -17.45 -9.34 -15.79
C GLY A 20 -16.84 -9.96 -17.05
N LEU A 21 -15.52 -9.81 -17.24
CA LEU A 21 -14.80 -10.40 -18.36
C LEU A 21 -14.85 -11.92 -18.33
N MET A 22 -14.70 -12.55 -17.17
CA MET A 22 -14.82 -14.01 -17.02
C MET A 22 -16.22 -14.52 -17.44
N LYS A 23 -17.28 -13.79 -17.08
CA LYS A 23 -18.65 -14.16 -17.50
C LYS A 23 -18.86 -14.05 -19.02
N LEU A 24 -18.20 -13.08 -19.66
CA LEU A 24 -18.34 -12.81 -21.09
C LEU A 24 -17.46 -13.71 -21.95
N THR A 25 -16.22 -13.96 -21.52
CA THR A 25 -15.18 -14.62 -22.34
C THR A 25 -14.86 -16.05 -21.87
N GLY A 26 -15.22 -16.42 -20.64
CA GLY A 26 -14.81 -17.65 -20.00
C GLY A 26 -13.37 -17.65 -19.47
N TYR A 27 -12.57 -16.62 -19.71
CA TYR A 27 -11.16 -16.53 -19.31
C TYR A 27 -10.93 -15.66 -18.10
N ASN A 28 -9.98 -16.06 -17.24
CA ASN A 28 -9.54 -15.24 -16.12
C ASN A 28 -8.53 -14.20 -16.60
N CYS A 29 -8.93 -12.94 -16.63
CA CYS A 29 -8.13 -11.80 -17.09
C CYS A 29 -7.42 -11.05 -15.94
N ALA A 30 -7.40 -11.58 -14.71
CA ALA A 30 -6.85 -10.89 -13.54
C ALA A 30 -5.39 -10.45 -13.74
N LEU A 31 -4.55 -11.30 -14.31
CA LEU A 31 -3.15 -10.97 -14.59
C LEU A 31 -3.03 -9.83 -15.61
N PHE A 32 -3.84 -9.85 -16.68
CA PHE A 32 -3.86 -8.78 -17.67
C PHE A 32 -4.26 -7.44 -17.06
N ILE A 33 -5.30 -7.42 -16.22
CA ILE A 33 -5.74 -6.21 -15.50
C ILE A 33 -4.63 -5.71 -14.58
N ALA A 34 -3.94 -6.61 -13.87
CA ALA A 34 -2.80 -6.24 -13.03
C ALA A 34 -1.67 -5.58 -13.83
N VAL A 35 -1.33 -6.13 -15.01
CA VAL A 35 -0.32 -5.54 -15.92
C VAL A 35 -0.75 -4.14 -16.40
N VAL A 36 -2.02 -3.94 -16.75
CA VAL A 36 -2.53 -2.60 -17.13
C VAL A 36 -2.38 -1.61 -15.99
N ILE A 37 -2.70 -2.01 -14.75
CA ILE A 37 -2.49 -1.17 -13.55
C ILE A 37 -1.01 -0.85 -13.36
N GLN A 38 -0.11 -1.84 -13.54
CA GLN A 38 1.35 -1.66 -13.45
C GLN A 38 1.83 -0.59 -14.44
N ILE A 39 1.46 -0.74 -15.72
CA ILE A 39 1.84 0.20 -16.77
C ILE A 39 1.33 1.59 -16.46
N PHE A 40 0.06 1.73 -16.08
CA PHE A 40 -0.54 3.00 -15.70
C PHE A 40 0.22 3.66 -14.54
N CYS A 41 0.44 2.94 -13.44
CA CYS A 41 1.14 3.46 -12.28
C CYS A 41 2.61 3.81 -12.59
N GLY A 42 3.32 2.97 -13.34
CA GLY A 42 4.70 3.23 -13.77
C GLY A 42 4.80 4.46 -14.65
N PHE A 43 3.89 4.62 -15.62
CA PHE A 43 3.82 5.78 -16.48
C PHE A 43 3.62 7.09 -15.69
N TYR A 44 2.63 7.14 -14.80
CA TYR A 44 2.37 8.33 -14.00
C TYR A 44 3.47 8.60 -12.97
N ALA A 45 4.09 7.57 -12.40
CA ALA A 45 5.26 7.73 -11.53
C ALA A 45 6.41 8.41 -12.29
N THR A 46 6.69 7.96 -13.52
CA THR A 46 7.70 8.56 -14.41
C THR A 46 7.38 10.01 -14.73
N LEU A 47 6.12 10.28 -15.08
CA LEU A 47 5.66 11.63 -15.42
C LEU A 47 5.83 12.60 -14.25
N PHE A 48 5.37 12.22 -13.05
CA PHE A 48 5.46 13.07 -11.86
C PHE A 48 6.90 13.24 -11.39
N LEU A 49 7.73 12.20 -11.46
CA LEU A 49 9.15 12.32 -11.11
C LEU A 49 9.88 13.29 -12.03
N LYS A 50 9.66 13.18 -13.33
CA LYS A 50 10.20 14.15 -14.30
C LYS A 50 9.73 15.58 -14.03
N ARG A 51 8.46 15.76 -13.65
CA ARG A 51 7.92 17.07 -13.26
C ARG A 51 8.54 17.61 -11.98
N ILE A 52 8.87 16.74 -10.99
CA ILE A 52 9.63 17.17 -9.81
C ILE A 52 10.94 17.79 -10.25
N PHE A 53 11.71 17.13 -11.10
CA PHE A 53 12.99 17.65 -11.56
C PHE A 53 12.83 18.95 -12.37
N ARG A 54 11.81 19.04 -13.22
CA ARG A 54 11.57 20.22 -14.07
C ARG A 54 10.96 21.41 -13.34
N GLU A 55 9.89 21.17 -12.57
CA GLU A 55 9.00 22.23 -12.08
C GLU A 55 9.28 22.58 -10.61
N VAL A 56 9.85 21.66 -9.84
CA VAL A 56 10.18 21.90 -8.44
C VAL A 56 11.66 22.25 -8.29
N MET A 57 12.55 21.49 -8.96
CA MET A 57 14.00 21.67 -8.86
C MET A 57 14.60 22.59 -9.95
N ASP A 58 13.79 23.06 -10.89
CA ASP A 58 14.16 23.94 -12.01
C ASP A 58 15.30 23.40 -12.90
N LEU A 59 15.42 22.08 -13.00
CA LEU A 59 16.43 21.47 -13.87
C LEU A 59 16.03 21.60 -15.34
N ASP A 60 17.00 21.61 -16.23
CA ASP A 60 16.76 21.62 -17.66
C ASP A 60 16.08 20.32 -18.15
N LYS A 61 15.65 20.30 -19.40
CA LYS A 61 14.93 19.15 -19.98
C LYS A 61 15.81 17.91 -20.02
N THR A 62 17.07 18.04 -20.36
CA THR A 62 18.01 16.92 -20.53
C THR A 62 18.35 16.29 -19.20
N ALA A 63 18.76 17.09 -18.20
CA ALA A 63 19.03 16.61 -16.86
C ALA A 63 17.82 15.92 -16.21
N SER A 64 16.62 16.50 -16.40
CA SER A 64 15.37 15.90 -15.90
C SER A 64 15.08 14.53 -16.52
N HIS A 65 15.35 14.33 -17.81
CA HIS A 65 15.20 13.04 -18.45
C HIS A 65 16.23 12.03 -17.94
N ILE A 66 17.50 12.44 -17.90
CA ILE A 66 18.61 11.56 -17.45
C ILE A 66 18.36 11.08 -16.00
N LEU A 67 18.00 11.99 -15.08
CA LEU A 67 17.72 11.64 -13.70
C LEU A 67 16.48 10.74 -13.55
N THR A 68 15.46 10.98 -14.37
CA THR A 68 14.29 10.11 -14.39
C THR A 68 14.65 8.72 -14.88
N LEU A 69 15.42 8.58 -15.97
CA LEU A 69 15.90 7.30 -16.48
C LEU A 69 16.80 6.61 -15.46
N LEU A 70 17.71 7.35 -14.82
CA LEU A 70 18.58 6.83 -13.78
C LEU A 70 17.78 6.24 -12.62
N PHE A 71 16.72 6.94 -12.14
CA PHE A 71 15.86 6.42 -11.08
C PHE A 71 15.20 5.09 -11.48
N PHE A 72 14.65 5.01 -12.69
CA PHE A 72 14.00 3.79 -13.16
C PHE A 72 14.99 2.68 -13.56
N SER A 73 16.28 2.97 -13.71
CA SER A 73 17.34 1.97 -13.94
C SER A 73 17.80 1.25 -12.66
N PHE A 74 17.45 1.75 -11.48
CA PHE A 74 17.76 1.01 -10.25
C PHE A 74 17.01 -0.32 -10.21
N GLY A 75 17.72 -1.42 -9.97
CA GLY A 75 17.18 -2.77 -10.00
C GLY A 75 15.93 -2.94 -9.11
N TYR A 76 15.91 -2.34 -7.92
CA TYR A 76 14.73 -2.37 -7.05
C TYR A 76 13.51 -1.69 -7.68
N VAL A 77 13.69 -0.55 -8.35
CA VAL A 77 12.59 0.17 -9.02
C VAL A 77 12.12 -0.62 -10.23
N MET A 78 13.03 -1.20 -11.02
CA MET A 78 12.69 -2.07 -12.15
C MET A 78 11.84 -3.26 -11.69
N VAL A 79 12.26 -3.96 -10.64
CA VAL A 79 11.50 -5.09 -10.08
C VAL A 79 10.11 -4.62 -9.59
N THR A 80 10.04 -3.46 -8.92
CA THR A 80 8.77 -2.87 -8.49
C THR A 80 7.80 -2.61 -9.66
N CYS A 81 8.33 -2.23 -10.82
CA CYS A 81 7.52 -1.97 -12.02
C CYS A 81 7.10 -3.25 -12.75
N ILE A 82 7.81 -4.35 -12.63
CA ILE A 82 7.57 -5.60 -13.36
C ILE A 82 6.67 -6.56 -12.55
N VAL A 83 6.91 -6.67 -11.26
CA VAL A 83 6.15 -7.59 -10.39
C VAL A 83 4.78 -7.00 -10.06
N PRO A 84 3.66 -7.70 -10.36
CA PRO A 84 2.32 -7.22 -10.08
C PRO A 84 2.03 -7.24 -8.57
N ASP A 85 2.43 -6.19 -7.89
CA ASP A 85 2.26 -5.96 -6.46
C ASP A 85 1.80 -4.50 -6.21
N HIS A 86 1.41 -4.22 -4.96
CA HIS A 86 1.01 -2.89 -4.50
C HIS A 86 2.14 -1.86 -4.48
N PHE A 87 3.40 -2.27 -4.64
CA PHE A 87 4.56 -1.38 -4.57
C PHE A 87 4.57 -0.30 -5.65
N VAL A 88 4.20 -0.62 -6.88
CA VAL A 88 4.13 0.38 -7.98
C VAL A 88 3.05 1.42 -7.71
N ILE A 89 1.90 1.00 -7.15
CA ILE A 89 0.82 1.92 -6.75
C ILE A 89 1.32 2.85 -5.65
N SER A 90 1.97 2.29 -4.62
CA SER A 90 2.58 3.07 -3.53
C SER A 90 3.62 4.06 -4.06
N MET A 91 4.48 3.64 -4.97
CA MET A 91 5.51 4.49 -5.60
C MET A 91 4.87 5.67 -6.34
N MET A 92 3.88 5.41 -7.20
CA MET A 92 3.16 6.46 -7.93
C MET A 92 2.52 7.47 -6.99
N LEU A 93 1.78 6.99 -5.98
CA LEU A 93 1.09 7.86 -5.02
C LEU A 93 2.07 8.71 -4.17
N LEU A 94 3.20 8.14 -3.76
CA LEU A 94 4.22 8.87 -3.02
C LEU A 94 4.93 9.91 -3.88
N ILE A 95 5.26 9.60 -5.14
CA ILE A 95 5.86 10.55 -6.06
C ILE A 95 4.87 11.68 -6.38
N LEU A 96 3.58 11.37 -6.58
CA LEU A 96 2.54 12.38 -6.76
C LEU A 96 2.42 13.30 -5.53
N ALA A 97 2.38 12.74 -4.33
CA ALA A 97 2.32 13.52 -3.10
C ALA A 97 3.56 14.41 -2.94
N LEU A 98 4.75 13.88 -3.26
CA LEU A 98 6.01 14.64 -3.24
C LEU A 98 6.01 15.78 -4.26
N TYR A 99 5.51 15.53 -5.47
CA TYR A 99 5.37 16.55 -6.52
C TYR A 99 4.48 17.72 -6.07
N VAL A 100 3.27 17.41 -5.59
CA VAL A 100 2.34 18.44 -5.11
C VAL A 100 2.90 19.19 -3.90
N SER A 101 3.52 18.49 -2.97
CA SER A 101 4.17 19.10 -1.80
C SER A 101 5.34 20.01 -2.21
N GLY A 102 6.16 19.56 -3.16
CA GLY A 102 7.26 20.35 -3.71
C GLY A 102 6.79 21.63 -4.39
N LEU A 103 5.73 21.56 -5.21
CA LEU A 103 5.13 22.75 -5.82
C LEU A 103 4.56 23.72 -4.75
N ARG A 104 3.87 23.18 -3.72
CA ARG A 104 3.35 23.99 -2.63
C ARG A 104 4.47 24.71 -1.89
N MET A 105 5.55 24.01 -1.58
CA MET A 105 6.73 24.59 -0.91
C MET A 105 7.39 25.65 -1.78
N LYS A 106 7.60 25.38 -3.08
CA LYS A 106 8.20 26.32 -4.04
C LYS A 106 7.42 27.63 -4.15
N HIS A 107 6.09 27.54 -4.18
CA HIS A 107 5.21 28.71 -4.27
C HIS A 107 4.82 29.31 -2.93
N HIS A 108 5.42 28.86 -1.83
CA HIS A 108 5.12 29.32 -0.45
C HIS A 108 3.64 29.17 -0.06
N HIS A 109 2.94 28.19 -0.63
CA HIS A 109 1.55 27.90 -0.33
C HIS A 109 1.44 26.71 0.65
N PRO A 110 0.63 26.80 1.71
CA PRO A 110 0.45 25.69 2.63
C PRO A 110 -0.29 24.52 1.94
N LEU A 111 0.02 23.31 2.35
CA LEU A 111 -0.76 22.13 2.01
C LEU A 111 -2.11 22.20 2.74
N LYS A 112 -3.21 22.16 1.99
CA LYS A 112 -4.55 22.24 2.59
C LYS A 112 -4.84 20.97 3.40
N ILE A 113 -5.65 21.10 4.46
CA ILE A 113 -6.03 19.97 5.33
C ILE A 113 -6.57 18.79 4.51
N TRP A 114 -7.52 19.04 3.60
CA TRP A 114 -8.11 17.97 2.78
C TRP A 114 -7.07 17.27 1.89
N GLN A 115 -6.07 18.00 1.37
CA GLN A 115 -4.98 17.41 0.58
C GLN A 115 -4.14 16.45 1.44
N SER A 116 -3.76 16.88 2.64
CA SER A 116 -3.03 16.02 3.59
C SER A 116 -3.83 14.75 3.92
N VAL A 117 -5.14 14.89 4.17
CA VAL A 117 -6.02 13.76 4.48
C VAL A 117 -6.12 12.80 3.29
N VAL A 118 -6.38 13.31 2.09
CA VAL A 118 -6.51 12.48 0.88
C VAL A 118 -5.21 11.74 0.58
N TYR A 119 -4.06 12.43 0.57
CA TYR A 119 -2.78 11.78 0.35
C TYR A 119 -2.45 10.76 1.44
N PHE A 120 -2.75 11.08 2.71
CA PHE A 120 -2.58 10.13 3.79
C PHE A 120 -3.43 8.86 3.57
N LEU A 121 -4.73 9.01 3.33
CA LEU A 121 -5.63 7.85 3.15
C LEU A 121 -5.22 7.00 1.94
N LEU A 122 -4.89 7.63 0.80
CA LEU A 122 -4.46 6.91 -0.39
C LEU A 122 -3.15 6.16 -0.16
N THR A 123 -2.14 6.80 0.42
CA THR A 123 -0.81 6.20 0.57
C THR A 123 -0.73 5.23 1.76
N ALA A 124 -1.28 5.60 2.93
CA ALA A 124 -1.34 4.73 4.10
C ALA A 124 -2.33 3.57 3.89
N GLY A 125 -3.36 3.78 3.07
CA GLY A 125 -4.30 2.74 2.66
C GLY A 125 -3.65 1.64 1.83
N THR A 126 -2.71 1.97 0.95
CA THR A 126 -1.91 0.97 0.21
C THR A 126 -0.82 0.36 1.08
N SER A 127 -0.18 1.14 1.94
CA SER A 127 0.84 0.67 2.89
C SER A 127 0.92 1.62 4.08
N LEU A 128 0.64 1.12 5.27
CA LEU A 128 0.51 1.93 6.48
C LEU A 128 1.75 2.81 6.77
N ASN A 129 2.96 2.29 6.50
CA ASN A 129 4.21 3.02 6.66
C ASN A 129 4.32 4.28 5.79
N ASN A 130 3.56 4.35 4.69
CA ASN A 130 3.59 5.52 3.81
C ASN A 130 2.89 6.74 4.41
N GLY A 131 1.95 6.53 5.34
CA GLY A 131 1.27 7.61 6.04
C GLY A 131 2.24 8.56 6.77
N LEU A 132 3.28 8.00 7.39
CA LEU A 132 4.31 8.80 8.06
C LEU A 132 5.03 9.74 7.10
N LYS A 133 5.31 9.29 5.87
CA LYS A 133 5.96 10.11 4.83
C LYS A 133 5.10 11.30 4.42
N ILE A 134 3.77 11.13 4.39
CA ILE A 134 2.82 12.23 4.11
C ILE A 134 2.80 13.24 5.26
N PHE A 135 2.86 12.80 6.50
CA PHE A 135 2.94 13.71 7.64
C PHE A 135 4.24 14.54 7.63
N PHE A 136 5.38 13.91 7.33
CA PHE A 136 6.62 14.65 7.13
C PHE A 136 6.52 15.64 5.96
N SER A 137 5.94 15.24 4.85
CA SER A 137 5.70 16.12 3.71
C SER A 137 4.85 17.35 4.11
N ALA A 138 3.76 17.14 4.82
CA ALA A 138 2.90 18.21 5.35
C ALA A 138 3.64 19.11 6.37
N PHE A 139 4.48 18.51 7.21
CA PHE A 139 5.32 19.24 8.16
C PHE A 139 6.30 20.19 7.46
N PHE A 140 7.05 19.70 6.46
CA PHE A 140 8.01 20.51 5.73
C PHE A 140 7.34 21.63 4.92
N VAL A 141 6.18 21.36 4.30
CA VAL A 141 5.44 22.37 3.52
C VAL A 141 4.82 23.43 4.41
N ASN A 142 4.21 23.04 5.54
CA ASN A 142 3.46 23.95 6.39
C ASN A 142 4.31 24.59 7.50
N GLY A 143 5.51 24.08 7.77
CA GLY A 143 6.40 24.56 8.83
C GLY A 143 5.67 24.67 10.17
N LYS A 144 5.74 25.84 10.84
CA LYS A 144 5.03 26.09 12.10
C LYS A 144 3.51 25.95 12.00
N GLY A 145 2.93 26.12 10.80
CA GLY A 145 1.50 25.95 10.55
C GLY A 145 1.00 24.51 10.72
N PHE A 146 1.89 23.52 10.60
CA PHE A 146 1.59 22.11 10.86
C PHE A 146 1.13 21.87 12.31
N PHE A 147 1.72 22.56 13.27
CA PHE A 147 1.40 22.43 14.70
C PHE A 147 0.15 23.20 15.15
N ARG A 148 -0.53 23.92 14.24
CA ARG A 148 -1.81 24.55 14.59
C ARG A 148 -2.81 23.48 15.02
N PRO A 149 -3.54 23.64 16.14
CA PRO A 149 -4.43 22.61 16.68
C PRO A 149 -5.42 22.06 15.66
N LYS A 150 -6.00 22.95 14.83
CA LYS A 150 -6.92 22.55 13.77
C LYS A 150 -6.26 21.64 12.72
N HIS A 151 -5.03 21.96 12.28
CA HIS A 151 -4.32 21.16 11.30
C HIS A 151 -3.90 19.82 11.89
N LEU A 152 -3.30 19.83 13.08
CA LEU A 152 -2.86 18.61 13.78
C LEU A 152 -4.03 17.65 14.04
N LEU A 153 -5.16 18.18 14.53
CA LEU A 153 -6.33 17.36 14.81
C LEU A 153 -6.94 16.77 13.53
N LEU A 154 -7.21 17.61 12.51
CA LEU A 154 -7.99 17.19 11.34
C LEU A 154 -7.14 16.53 10.24
N ALA A 155 -5.86 16.88 10.09
CA ALA A 155 -5.01 16.36 9.03
C ALA A 155 -4.10 15.20 9.48
N VAL A 156 -3.89 15.02 10.80
CA VAL A 156 -2.99 14.00 11.34
C VAL A 156 -3.75 13.02 12.24
N ILE A 157 -4.28 13.51 13.36
CA ILE A 157 -4.85 12.63 14.40
C ILE A 157 -6.12 11.94 13.91
N LEU A 158 -7.07 12.70 13.37
CA LEU A 158 -8.36 12.16 12.94
C LEU A 158 -8.22 11.09 11.83
N PRO A 159 -7.52 11.34 10.69
CA PRO A 159 -7.39 10.32 9.66
C PRO A 159 -6.56 9.11 10.13
N ALA A 160 -5.56 9.29 10.99
CA ALA A 160 -4.81 8.19 11.57
C ALA A 160 -5.67 7.34 12.51
N ALA A 161 -6.48 7.96 13.37
CA ALA A 161 -7.41 7.26 14.26
C ALA A 161 -8.50 6.51 13.49
N LEU A 162 -9.08 7.14 12.45
CA LEU A 162 -10.08 6.51 11.59
C LEU A 162 -9.50 5.29 10.86
N LEU A 163 -8.31 5.42 10.28
CA LEU A 163 -7.66 4.32 9.58
C LEU A 163 -7.29 3.19 10.56
N TRP A 164 -6.79 3.52 11.74
CA TRP A 164 -6.48 2.53 12.78
C TRP A 164 -7.75 1.82 13.27
N GLY A 165 -8.82 2.55 13.54
CA GLY A 165 -10.11 1.98 13.94
C GLY A 165 -10.67 1.05 12.86
N PHE A 166 -10.57 1.46 11.60
CA PHE A 166 -10.95 0.64 10.44
C PHE A 166 -10.13 -0.65 10.35
N CYS A 167 -8.80 -0.59 10.49
CA CYS A 167 -7.93 -1.78 10.53
C CYS A 167 -8.30 -2.74 11.65
N ARG A 168 -8.64 -2.21 12.83
CA ARG A 168 -9.06 -3.04 13.98
C ARG A 168 -10.41 -3.71 13.73
N TRP A 169 -11.35 -2.98 13.13
CA TRP A 169 -12.65 -3.53 12.75
C TRP A 169 -12.48 -4.63 11.68
N GLU A 170 -11.75 -4.35 10.60
CA GLU A 170 -11.48 -5.31 9.52
C GLU A 170 -10.81 -6.59 10.06
N TYR A 171 -9.80 -6.44 10.94
CA TYR A 171 -9.15 -7.58 11.57
C TYR A 171 -10.13 -8.44 12.37
N ARG A 172 -11.00 -7.82 13.19
CA ARG A 172 -11.97 -8.54 14.00
C ARG A 172 -13.02 -9.28 13.18
N VAL A 173 -13.47 -8.67 12.08
CA VAL A 173 -14.55 -9.22 11.25
C VAL A 173 -14.04 -10.30 10.29
N PHE A 174 -12.92 -10.07 9.63
CA PHE A 174 -12.49 -10.94 8.53
C PHE A 174 -11.29 -11.84 8.88
N VAL A 175 -10.41 -11.42 9.77
CA VAL A 175 -9.16 -12.15 10.03
C VAL A 175 -9.27 -13.01 11.27
N TRP A 176 -9.74 -12.45 12.37
CA TRP A 176 -9.83 -13.13 13.67
C TRP A 176 -10.55 -14.47 13.61
N PRO A 177 -11.76 -14.59 13.01
CA PRO A 177 -12.47 -15.88 12.94
C PRO A 177 -11.65 -16.96 12.22
N ASN A 178 -11.02 -16.57 11.11
CA ASN A 178 -10.18 -17.47 10.31
C ASN A 178 -8.90 -17.89 11.05
N GLU A 179 -8.29 -16.98 11.81
CA GLU A 179 -7.13 -17.32 12.66
C GLU A 179 -7.50 -18.28 13.79
N MET A 180 -8.65 -18.09 14.43
CA MET A 180 -9.13 -18.98 15.48
C MET A 180 -9.42 -20.37 14.91
N ALA A 181 -10.13 -20.49 13.80
CA ALA A 181 -10.40 -21.75 13.13
C ALA A 181 -9.09 -22.49 12.74
N ARG A 182 -8.09 -21.75 12.23
CA ARG A 182 -6.77 -22.33 11.93
C ARG A 182 -6.02 -22.79 13.16
N LYS A 183 -6.10 -22.08 14.29
CA LYS A 183 -5.49 -22.48 15.54
C LYS A 183 -6.11 -23.75 16.08
N GLU A 184 -7.44 -23.84 16.07
CA GLU A 184 -8.18 -25.03 16.48
C GLU A 184 -7.83 -26.25 15.60
N LEU A 185 -7.78 -26.06 14.29
CA LEU A 185 -7.39 -27.14 13.37
C LEU A 185 -5.95 -27.63 13.62
N LYS A 186 -5.02 -26.69 13.86
CA LYS A 186 -3.64 -27.04 14.21
C LYS A 186 -3.56 -27.78 15.55
N ALA A 187 -4.33 -27.34 16.54
CA ALA A 187 -4.38 -28.03 17.84
C ALA A 187 -4.95 -29.44 17.71
N LYS A 188 -6.04 -29.65 16.97
CA LYS A 188 -6.61 -30.98 16.67
C LYS A 188 -5.60 -31.89 15.99
N LYS A 189 -4.94 -31.43 14.93
CA LYS A 189 -3.90 -32.19 14.21
C LYS A 189 -2.70 -32.54 15.11
N ALA A 190 -2.29 -31.64 15.98
CA ALA A 190 -1.22 -31.90 16.94
C ALA A 190 -1.62 -32.98 17.98
N ALA A 191 -2.85 -32.90 18.50
CA ALA A 191 -3.39 -33.91 19.42
C ALA A 191 -3.51 -35.29 18.74
N GLU A 192 -4.04 -35.36 17.52
CA GLU A 192 -4.12 -36.62 16.74
C GLU A 192 -2.73 -37.23 16.50
N LYS A 193 -1.75 -36.38 16.12
CA LYS A 193 -0.38 -36.86 15.91
C LYS A 193 0.23 -37.41 17.20
N LYS A 194 0.01 -36.75 18.33
CA LYS A 194 0.48 -37.23 19.65
C LYS A 194 -0.17 -38.56 20.05
N ALA A 195 -1.50 -38.65 19.94
CA ALA A 195 -2.24 -39.87 20.21
C ALA A 195 -1.79 -41.05 19.29
N ARG A 196 -1.50 -40.76 18.02
CA ARG A 196 -0.95 -41.77 17.07
C ARG A 196 0.45 -42.23 17.50
N GLN A 197 1.32 -41.33 17.92
CA GLN A 197 2.65 -41.66 18.44
C GLN A 197 2.58 -42.53 19.71
N GLU A 198 1.72 -42.18 20.64
CA GLU A 198 1.50 -42.95 21.88
C GLU A 198 0.99 -44.37 21.57
N ARG A 199 0.00 -44.52 20.66
CA ARG A 199 -0.47 -45.84 20.19
C ARG A 199 0.64 -46.69 19.56
N MET A 200 1.48 -46.06 18.71
CA MET A 200 2.60 -46.77 18.07
C MET A 200 3.66 -47.20 19.08
N ALA A 201 3.93 -46.37 20.12
CA ALA A 201 4.85 -46.69 21.18
C ALA A 201 4.32 -47.88 22.05
N GLN A 202 3.01 -47.90 22.37
CA GLN A 202 2.37 -48.97 23.08
C GLN A 202 2.46 -50.32 22.29
N ILE A 203 2.16 -50.31 20.98
CA ILE A 203 2.24 -51.49 20.13
C ILE A 203 3.66 -52.05 20.07
N LYS A 204 4.67 -51.15 20.04
CA LYS A 204 6.08 -51.58 20.06
C LYS A 204 6.45 -52.26 21.40
N HIS A 205 6.04 -51.67 22.51
CA HIS A 205 6.30 -52.26 23.85
C HIS A 205 5.58 -53.60 24.10
N THR A 206 4.49 -53.88 23.38
CA THR A 206 3.74 -55.16 23.52
C THR A 206 4.31 -56.26 22.65
N ARG A 207 5.24 -55.93 21.72
CA ARG A 207 5.90 -56.91 20.84
C ARG A 207 7.28 -57.39 21.30
N ASP A 208 7.89 -56.63 22.18
CA ASP A 208 9.14 -56.95 22.87
C ASP A 208 8.83 -57.68 24.20
#